data_2014c9f26ee6ab26e547b98d35f1a7e0
#
_entry.id   2014c9f26ee6ab26e547b98d35f1a7e0
#
_cell.length_a   1.000
_cell.length_b   1.000
_cell.length_c   1.000
_cell.angle_alpha   90.00
_cell.angle_beta   90.00
_cell.angle_gamma   90.00
#
_symmetry.space_group_name_H-M   'P 1'
#
loop_
_entity.id
_entity.type
_entity.pdbx_description
1 polymer ?
#
loop_
_entity_poly.entity_id
_entity_poly.type
_entity_poly.pdbx_seq_one_letter_code
_entity_poly.pdbx_strand_id
1 'polypeptide(L)'
;MFHSSLPAEAGRWAFRLSAVSATAVVLVLSACSRQEAVQEPVRAVKLLTVGASDLNVQGEYAAEVRARVESRLGFRVGGKLVMRQAEVGQRVKAGQVLAQIDAQDYQLGAQAAMAQASAAQTQRDLALADFKRYEALRAQNFISGAELERREASLKAAEASLTQAKAQAQAQNNQAAYAHLTATAAGVVTAVEAEIGQVVSAGQPVVRLAHDGPRDAVFSVSEQAVWVLKLGQEMQARLGTGEVFKGRVREVAASADPVTRTYQVKLALEKAEPLPLGATLNVLAAHLPGSQSAAIKLPTSALRQEGSATAVWVLDETSMTVRSQAVQLGPIDGNQVVIASGLSAGQKVVSAGVHVLTAGQKVSEYGAVAKPAVSGASQPAQR
;
A
#
# COMPACT_ATOMS: atom_id res chain seq x y z
N MET A 1 49.43 46.36 69.93
CA MET A 1 50.35 47.43 70.48
C MET A 1 49.94 48.76 69.87
N PHE A 2 49.63 49.65 70.75
CA PHE A 2 49.65 51.10 70.70
C PHE A 2 48.88 51.84 69.59
N HIS A 3 47.83 52.50 69.95
CA HIS A 3 47.68 53.82 70.60
C HIS A 3 48.06 54.95 69.62
N SER A 4 47.36 55.97 69.43
CA SER A 4 46.54 56.96 70.19
C SER A 4 46.06 58.02 69.25
N SER A 5 44.93 58.52 69.40
CA SER A 5 44.35 59.65 70.18
C SER A 5 44.16 60.96 69.38
N LEU A 6 42.95 61.38 69.44
CA LEU A 6 42.33 62.71 69.29
C LEU A 6 43.20 63.98 69.71
N PRO A 7 42.85 65.25 69.41
CA PRO A 7 41.50 65.87 69.64
C PRO A 7 41.14 66.95 68.52
N ALA A 8 39.87 67.22 68.31
CA ALA A 8 38.94 68.21 68.94
C ALA A 8 39.06 69.65 68.51
N GLU A 9 37.91 70.15 68.19
CA GLU A 9 37.42 71.53 68.25
C GLU A 9 37.87 72.55 67.22
N ALA A 10 36.93 72.99 66.39
CA ALA A 10 36.53 74.41 66.25
C ALA A 10 35.66 74.64 65.00
N GLY A 11 34.49 75.17 65.14
CA GLY A 11 33.84 75.76 63.98
C GLY A 11 32.30 75.74 63.91
N ARG A 12 31.65 76.00 65.04
CA ARG A 12 30.20 76.27 65.07
C ARG A 12 29.92 77.72 64.76
N TRP A 13 29.83 78.14 63.48
CA TRP A 13 29.22 79.42 63.10
C TRP A 13 28.90 79.56 61.61
N ALA A 14 28.92 78.56 60.79
CA ALA A 14 28.67 78.65 59.33
C ALA A 14 27.41 77.92 58.87
N PHE A 15 26.45 77.58 59.77
CA PHE A 15 25.37 76.58 59.46
C PHE A 15 23.97 77.21 59.35
N ARG A 16 23.84 78.55 59.16
CA ARG A 16 22.48 79.15 59.09
C ARG A 16 22.10 79.88 57.80
N LEU A 17 22.95 79.94 56.80
CA LEU A 17 22.63 80.64 55.53
C LEU A 17 22.63 79.77 54.29
N SER A 18 22.96 78.46 54.41
CA SER A 18 22.92 77.51 53.27
C SER A 18 21.69 76.64 53.20
N ALA A 19 20.82 76.68 54.25
CA ALA A 19 19.62 75.85 54.33
C ALA A 19 18.40 76.31 53.50
N VAL A 20 18.35 77.62 53.15
CA VAL A 20 17.18 78.18 52.41
C VAL A 20 17.38 78.09 50.89
N SER A 21 18.61 78.08 50.38
CA SER A 21 18.89 77.93 48.95
C SER A 21 18.82 76.49 48.45
N ALA A 22 19.05 75.53 49.33
CA ALA A 22 18.99 74.14 48.97
C ALA A 22 17.55 73.55 48.80
N THR A 23 16.58 74.12 49.55
CA THR A 23 15.16 73.73 49.47
C THR A 23 14.46 74.29 48.24
N ALA A 24 14.90 75.41 47.67
CA ALA A 24 14.26 75.92 46.46
C ALA A 24 14.75 75.20 45.16
N VAL A 25 15.97 74.63 45.13
CA VAL A 25 16.51 73.93 44.00
C VAL A 25 15.91 72.47 43.92
N VAL A 26 15.53 71.83 45.03
CA VAL A 26 14.93 70.50 45.07
C VAL A 26 13.47 70.55 44.61
N LEU A 27 12.75 71.62 44.77
CA LEU A 27 11.34 71.77 44.32
C LEU A 27 11.23 72.10 42.80
N VAL A 28 12.23 72.53 42.12
CA VAL A 28 12.21 72.78 40.67
C VAL A 28 12.61 71.53 39.86
N LEU A 29 13.34 70.60 40.46
CA LEU A 29 13.73 69.34 39.82
C LEU A 29 12.67 68.21 39.87
N SER A 30 11.59 68.40 40.64
CA SER A 30 10.49 67.36 40.71
C SER A 30 9.36 67.63 39.74
N ALA A 31 9.41 68.65 38.87
CA ALA A 31 8.30 68.99 37.95
C ALA A 31 8.48 68.46 36.50
N CYS A 32 9.51 67.67 36.15
CA CYS A 32 9.76 67.24 34.80
C CYS A 32 10.10 65.73 34.72
N SER A 33 9.31 64.82 35.33
CA SER A 33 9.32 63.43 34.93
C SER A 33 7.88 62.91 34.79
N ARG A 34 7.15 63.49 33.85
CA ARG A 34 6.03 62.80 33.24
C ARG A 34 6.66 61.82 32.26
N GLN A 35 6.93 60.62 32.76
CA GLN A 35 7.36 59.50 31.92
C GLN A 35 6.18 59.17 31.01
N GLU A 36 6.19 59.72 29.81
CA GLU A 36 5.33 59.26 28.72
C GLU A 36 5.54 57.75 28.63
N ALA A 37 4.47 56.96 28.88
CA ALA A 37 4.50 55.55 28.67
C ALA A 37 4.93 55.32 27.21
N VAL A 38 6.15 54.80 27.02
CA VAL A 38 6.63 54.37 25.72
C VAL A 38 5.61 53.39 25.20
N GLN A 39 4.77 53.86 24.27
CA GLN A 39 3.86 52.94 23.57
C GLN A 39 4.75 52.00 22.78
N GLU A 40 4.85 50.75 23.24
CA GLU A 40 5.56 49.72 22.45
C GLU A 40 4.99 49.72 21.04
N PRO A 41 5.86 49.79 20.01
CA PRO A 41 5.38 49.87 18.63
C PRO A 41 4.55 48.61 18.31
N VAL A 42 3.33 48.84 17.82
CA VAL A 42 2.43 47.75 17.37
C VAL A 42 3.13 47.03 16.25
N ARG A 43 3.52 45.77 16.49
CA ARG A 43 4.26 44.98 15.52
C ARG A 43 3.28 44.28 14.58
N ALA A 44 3.58 44.32 13.27
CA ALA A 44 2.85 43.56 12.25
C ALA A 44 3.32 42.11 12.29
N VAL A 45 2.40 41.18 12.47
CA VAL A 45 2.62 39.72 12.52
C VAL A 45 1.80 39.02 11.45
N LYS A 46 2.34 37.92 10.91
CA LYS A 46 1.58 37.09 10.00
C LYS A 46 0.71 36.12 10.82
N LEU A 47 -0.58 36.25 10.66
CA LEU A 47 -1.56 35.41 11.34
C LEU A 47 -1.94 34.20 10.46
N LEU A 48 -2.18 33.08 11.10
CA LEU A 48 -2.72 31.88 10.51
C LEU A 48 -3.95 31.48 11.33
N THR A 49 -5.12 31.38 10.69
CA THR A 49 -6.30 30.80 11.33
C THR A 49 -6.12 29.30 11.41
N VAL A 50 -6.18 28.76 12.60
CA VAL A 50 -6.09 27.34 12.86
C VAL A 50 -7.30 26.66 12.23
N GLY A 51 -7.10 26.01 11.08
CA GLY A 51 -8.10 25.16 10.43
C GLY A 51 -7.97 23.73 10.92
N ALA A 52 -9.08 23.01 10.99
CA ALA A 52 -9.05 21.57 11.01
C ALA A 52 -8.56 21.12 9.61
N SER A 53 -7.30 20.82 9.50
CA SER A 53 -6.81 20.12 8.31
C SER A 53 -7.09 18.65 8.52
N ASP A 54 -7.77 18.02 7.57
CA ASP A 54 -7.80 16.57 7.55
C ASP A 54 -6.37 16.07 7.52
N LEU A 55 -5.94 15.43 8.59
CA LEU A 55 -4.74 14.61 8.58
C LEU A 55 -5.05 13.44 7.64
N ASN A 56 -4.93 13.71 6.37
CA ASN A 56 -4.90 12.66 5.37
C ASN A 56 -3.47 12.10 5.38
N VAL A 57 -3.06 11.45 6.46
CA VAL A 57 -1.94 10.51 6.43
C VAL A 57 -2.46 9.32 5.64
N GLN A 58 -2.63 9.53 4.36
CA GLN A 58 -2.85 8.44 3.42
C GLN A 58 -1.56 7.64 3.41
N GLY A 59 -1.54 6.57 4.18
CA GLY A 59 -0.52 5.55 3.97
C GLY A 59 -0.64 5.11 2.52
N GLU A 60 0.34 5.46 1.70
CA GLU A 60 0.44 4.93 0.35
C GLU A 60 1.25 3.64 0.40
N TYR A 61 0.69 2.57 -0.15
CA TYR A 61 1.38 1.29 -0.29
C TYR A 61 1.72 1.07 -1.76
N ALA A 62 3.00 0.89 -2.05
CA ALA A 62 3.42 0.48 -3.38
C ALA A 62 2.89 -0.93 -3.67
N ALA A 63 2.13 -1.06 -4.75
CA ALA A 63 1.51 -2.29 -5.20
C ALA A 63 1.94 -2.64 -6.62
N GLU A 64 2.01 -3.92 -6.91
CA GLU A 64 2.27 -4.45 -8.23
C GLU A 64 0.99 -5.02 -8.85
N VAL A 65 0.72 -4.69 -10.10
CA VAL A 65 -0.38 -5.27 -10.87
C VAL A 65 -0.04 -6.71 -11.26
N ARG A 66 -0.83 -7.66 -10.78
CA ARG A 66 -0.70 -9.08 -11.13
C ARG A 66 -1.98 -9.63 -11.72
N ALA A 67 -1.86 -10.65 -12.54
CA ALA A 67 -3.02 -11.44 -12.94
C ALA A 67 -3.64 -12.10 -11.71
N ARG A 68 -4.97 -12.16 -11.65
CA ARG A 68 -5.66 -12.85 -10.53
C ARG A 68 -5.28 -14.32 -10.46
N VAL A 69 -5.10 -14.96 -11.62
CA VAL A 69 -4.70 -16.36 -11.74
C VAL A 69 -3.39 -16.41 -12.52
N GLU A 70 -2.40 -17.03 -11.93
CA GLU A 70 -1.13 -17.35 -12.56
C GLU A 70 -0.87 -18.85 -12.40
N SER A 71 -0.60 -19.54 -13.51
CA SER A 71 -0.33 -20.96 -13.53
C SER A 71 1.13 -21.24 -13.83
N ARG A 72 1.73 -22.12 -13.05
CA ARG A 72 3.03 -22.71 -13.32
C ARG A 72 2.81 -24.00 -14.09
N LEU A 73 3.09 -23.99 -15.38
CA LEU A 73 2.84 -25.08 -16.28
C LEU A 73 4.09 -25.96 -16.41
N GLY A 74 3.93 -27.23 -16.23
CA GLY A 74 4.98 -28.26 -16.37
C GLY A 74 4.44 -29.51 -17.02
N PHE A 75 5.34 -30.35 -17.52
CA PHE A 75 4.97 -31.64 -18.11
C PHE A 75 4.47 -32.61 -17.06
N ARG A 76 3.55 -33.48 -17.43
CA ARG A 76 3.03 -34.57 -16.57
C ARG A 76 3.92 -35.81 -16.62
N VAL A 77 4.86 -35.87 -17.58
CA VAL A 77 5.85 -36.93 -17.76
C VAL A 77 7.23 -36.27 -17.92
N GLY A 78 8.30 -37.01 -17.59
CA GLY A 78 9.65 -36.50 -17.69
C GLY A 78 10.24 -36.71 -19.09
N GLY A 79 11.25 -35.91 -19.47
CA GLY A 79 11.94 -36.07 -20.72
C GLY A 79 12.84 -34.88 -21.06
N LYS A 80 13.61 -35.00 -22.15
CA LYS A 80 14.46 -33.91 -22.66
C LYS A 80 13.60 -32.92 -23.43
N LEU A 81 13.71 -31.63 -23.11
CA LEU A 81 13.01 -30.55 -23.82
C LEU A 81 13.63 -30.39 -25.23
N VAL A 82 12.84 -30.68 -26.26
CA VAL A 82 13.30 -30.63 -27.66
C VAL A 82 12.79 -29.38 -28.38
N MET A 83 11.67 -28.82 -27.94
CA MET A 83 11.09 -27.64 -28.55
C MET A 83 10.41 -26.77 -27.50
N ARG A 84 10.59 -25.45 -27.61
CA ARG A 84 9.88 -24.46 -26.82
C ARG A 84 9.46 -23.32 -27.75
N GLN A 85 8.17 -23.14 -27.89
CA GLN A 85 7.55 -22.08 -28.69
C GLN A 85 7.15 -20.88 -27.83
N ALA A 86 7.02 -21.11 -26.51
CA ALA A 86 6.65 -20.06 -25.56
C ALA A 86 7.83 -19.12 -25.30
N GLU A 87 7.60 -17.81 -25.47
CA GLU A 87 8.55 -16.76 -25.12
C GLU A 87 7.94 -15.80 -24.11
N VAL A 88 8.79 -15.19 -23.27
CA VAL A 88 8.35 -14.20 -22.28
C VAL A 88 7.69 -13.01 -22.97
N GLY A 89 6.52 -12.60 -22.48
CA GLY A 89 5.70 -11.54 -23.08
C GLY A 89 4.77 -12.01 -24.19
N GLN A 90 4.90 -13.24 -24.67
CA GLN A 90 4.04 -13.80 -25.72
C GLN A 90 2.61 -14.01 -25.21
N ARG A 91 1.63 -13.59 -26.00
CA ARG A 91 0.22 -13.90 -25.78
C ARG A 91 -0.15 -15.24 -26.41
N VAL A 92 -0.77 -16.11 -25.64
CA VAL A 92 -1.14 -17.47 -26.04
C VAL A 92 -2.62 -17.72 -25.86
N LYS A 93 -3.15 -18.68 -26.65
CA LYS A 93 -4.56 -19.14 -26.55
C LYS A 93 -4.64 -20.44 -25.76
N ALA A 94 -5.79 -20.72 -25.18
CA ALA A 94 -6.06 -22.03 -24.55
C ALA A 94 -5.83 -23.16 -25.57
N GLY A 95 -5.15 -24.23 -25.14
CA GLY A 95 -4.79 -25.39 -25.98
C GLY A 95 -3.57 -25.19 -26.87
N GLN A 96 -3.00 -23.99 -26.95
CA GLN A 96 -1.78 -23.73 -27.74
C GLN A 96 -0.59 -24.49 -27.14
N VAL A 97 0.18 -25.18 -28.02
CA VAL A 97 1.42 -25.84 -27.58
C VAL A 97 2.46 -24.81 -27.22
N LEU A 98 3.02 -24.96 -26.02
CA LEU A 98 4.05 -24.08 -25.46
C LEU A 98 5.45 -24.68 -25.55
N ALA A 99 5.52 -26.00 -25.31
CA ALA A 99 6.78 -26.72 -25.32
C ALA A 99 6.52 -28.23 -25.60
N GLN A 100 7.58 -28.94 -25.97
CA GLN A 100 7.53 -30.37 -26.23
C GLN A 100 8.80 -31.03 -25.71
N ILE A 101 8.64 -32.16 -25.03
CA ILE A 101 9.75 -33.07 -24.72
C ILE A 101 9.86 -34.17 -25.76
N ASP A 102 10.99 -34.86 -25.77
CA ASP A 102 11.19 -36.03 -26.60
C ASP A 102 10.10 -37.07 -26.25
N ALA A 103 9.28 -37.38 -27.28
CA ALA A 103 8.11 -38.26 -27.10
C ALA A 103 8.37 -39.65 -27.72
N GLN A 104 9.56 -39.93 -28.28
CA GLN A 104 9.80 -41.15 -29.07
C GLN A 104 9.46 -42.43 -28.29
N ASP A 105 9.96 -42.58 -27.07
CA ASP A 105 9.74 -43.78 -26.26
C ASP A 105 8.26 -43.86 -25.84
N TYR A 106 7.59 -42.78 -25.52
CA TYR A 106 6.16 -42.77 -25.23
C TYR A 106 5.30 -43.16 -26.42
N GLN A 107 5.67 -42.69 -27.63
CA GLN A 107 4.96 -43.06 -28.86
C GLN A 107 5.13 -44.54 -29.18
N LEU A 108 6.34 -45.10 -29.04
CA LEU A 108 6.62 -46.51 -29.22
C LEU A 108 5.82 -47.36 -28.21
N GLY A 109 5.77 -46.93 -26.95
CA GLY A 109 4.96 -47.59 -25.95
C GLY A 109 3.46 -47.57 -26.28
N ALA A 110 2.95 -46.44 -26.78
CA ALA A 110 1.56 -46.33 -27.22
C ALA A 110 1.25 -47.25 -28.42
N GLN A 111 2.16 -47.31 -29.42
CA GLN A 111 2.01 -48.19 -30.56
C GLN A 111 2.00 -49.69 -30.17
N ALA A 112 2.90 -50.07 -29.26
CA ALA A 112 2.93 -51.46 -28.76
C ALA A 112 1.62 -51.83 -28.02
N ALA A 113 1.12 -50.94 -27.17
CA ALA A 113 -0.13 -51.16 -26.47
C ALA A 113 -1.37 -51.19 -27.40
N MET A 114 -1.37 -50.36 -28.44
CA MET A 114 -2.39 -50.41 -29.50
C MET A 114 -2.35 -51.73 -30.27
N ALA A 115 -1.19 -52.27 -30.61
CA ALA A 115 -1.04 -53.56 -31.26
C ALA A 115 -1.57 -54.70 -30.36
N GLN A 116 -1.30 -54.65 -29.05
CA GLN A 116 -1.84 -55.58 -28.06
C GLN A 116 -3.36 -55.53 -27.98
N ALA A 117 -3.95 -54.33 -28.01
CA ALA A 117 -5.41 -54.15 -28.02
C ALA A 117 -6.04 -54.72 -29.31
N SER A 118 -5.36 -54.55 -30.48
CA SER A 118 -5.79 -55.11 -31.75
C SER A 118 -5.75 -56.66 -31.74
N ALA A 119 -4.72 -57.27 -31.17
CA ALA A 119 -4.62 -58.74 -31.02
C ALA A 119 -5.74 -59.26 -30.10
N ALA A 120 -6.00 -58.59 -28.96
CA ALA A 120 -7.11 -58.94 -28.06
C ALA A 120 -8.49 -58.78 -28.72
N GLN A 121 -8.65 -57.78 -29.60
CA GLN A 121 -9.86 -57.59 -30.40
C GLN A 121 -10.08 -58.77 -31.34
N THR A 122 -9.01 -59.21 -32.08
CA THR A 122 -9.12 -60.36 -32.94
C THR A 122 -9.50 -61.65 -32.19
N GLN A 123 -8.90 -61.85 -31.01
CA GLN A 123 -9.21 -63.01 -30.16
C GLN A 123 -10.67 -63.00 -29.68
N ARG A 124 -11.19 -61.82 -29.29
CA ARG A 124 -12.61 -61.68 -28.91
C ARG A 124 -13.53 -61.94 -30.09
N ASP A 125 -13.18 -61.43 -31.30
CA ASP A 125 -14.00 -61.64 -32.49
C ASP A 125 -14.07 -63.12 -32.90
N LEU A 126 -12.92 -63.82 -32.75
CA LEU A 126 -12.90 -65.28 -32.94
C LEU A 126 -13.80 -66.03 -31.93
N ALA A 127 -13.65 -65.69 -30.64
CA ALA A 127 -14.49 -66.33 -29.59
C ALA A 127 -15.98 -66.00 -29.78
N LEU A 128 -16.33 -64.79 -30.25
CA LEU A 128 -17.72 -64.44 -30.58
C LEU A 128 -18.23 -65.24 -31.78
N ALA A 129 -17.44 -65.43 -32.82
CA ALA A 129 -17.83 -66.23 -34.00
C ALA A 129 -18.04 -67.69 -33.61
N ASP A 130 -17.16 -68.24 -32.75
CA ASP A 130 -17.32 -69.60 -32.23
C ASP A 130 -18.56 -69.70 -31.37
N PHE A 131 -18.79 -68.78 -30.41
CA PHE A 131 -20.01 -68.82 -29.58
C PHE A 131 -21.28 -68.84 -30.47
N LYS A 132 -21.39 -67.93 -31.43
CA LYS A 132 -22.55 -67.86 -32.34
C LYS A 132 -22.77 -69.17 -33.14
N ARG A 133 -21.65 -69.78 -33.60
CA ARG A 133 -21.73 -71.05 -34.31
C ARG A 133 -22.24 -72.16 -33.40
N TYR A 134 -21.73 -72.24 -32.17
CA TYR A 134 -22.17 -73.27 -31.20
C TYR A 134 -23.58 -73.00 -30.69
N GLU A 135 -23.99 -71.74 -30.56
CA GLU A 135 -25.40 -71.39 -30.24
C GLU A 135 -26.38 -71.91 -31.30
N ALA A 136 -26.04 -71.74 -32.61
CA ALA A 136 -26.84 -72.31 -33.69
C ALA A 136 -26.92 -73.88 -33.68
N LEU A 137 -25.77 -74.53 -33.37
CA LEU A 137 -25.71 -75.97 -33.22
C LEU A 137 -26.54 -76.49 -32.01
N ARG A 138 -26.54 -75.74 -30.91
CA ARG A 138 -27.35 -76.05 -29.71
C ARG A 138 -28.85 -75.93 -30.01
N ALA A 139 -29.27 -74.93 -30.76
CA ALA A 139 -30.66 -74.80 -31.19
C ALA A 139 -31.13 -75.95 -31.99
N GLN A 140 -30.25 -76.70 -32.67
CA GLN A 140 -30.51 -77.92 -33.41
C GLN A 140 -30.25 -79.18 -32.61
N ASN A 141 -29.96 -79.07 -31.28
CA ASN A 141 -29.64 -80.18 -30.35
C ASN A 141 -28.40 -81.01 -30.74
N PHE A 142 -27.45 -80.46 -31.51
CA PHE A 142 -26.21 -81.15 -31.89
C PHE A 142 -25.12 -81.13 -30.82
N ILE A 143 -25.26 -80.29 -29.79
CA ILE A 143 -24.27 -80.13 -28.71
C ILE A 143 -24.93 -80.10 -27.33
N SER A 144 -24.17 -80.40 -26.26
CA SER A 144 -24.61 -80.30 -24.88
C SER A 144 -24.68 -78.84 -24.41
N GLY A 145 -25.50 -78.56 -23.35
CA GLY A 145 -25.51 -77.23 -22.70
C GLY A 145 -24.13 -76.81 -22.13
N ALA A 146 -23.43 -77.80 -21.54
CA ALA A 146 -22.12 -77.56 -20.94
C ALA A 146 -21.06 -77.11 -21.99
N GLU A 147 -21.18 -77.54 -23.27
CA GLU A 147 -20.28 -77.09 -24.34
C GLU A 147 -20.57 -75.62 -24.72
N LEU A 148 -21.85 -75.21 -24.80
CA LEU A 148 -22.20 -73.80 -25.07
C LEU A 148 -21.75 -72.89 -23.92
N GLU A 149 -21.94 -73.29 -22.66
CA GLU A 149 -21.46 -72.55 -21.49
C GLU A 149 -19.94 -72.36 -21.51
N ARG A 150 -19.16 -73.36 -21.95
CA ARG A 150 -17.72 -73.23 -22.15
C ARG A 150 -17.36 -72.16 -23.19
N ARG A 151 -18.08 -72.11 -24.32
CA ARG A 151 -17.87 -71.09 -25.37
C ARG A 151 -18.27 -69.67 -24.87
N GLU A 152 -19.36 -69.55 -24.10
CA GLU A 152 -19.79 -68.34 -23.48
C GLU A 152 -18.73 -67.84 -22.47
N ALA A 153 -18.21 -68.77 -21.62
CA ALA A 153 -17.16 -68.40 -20.68
C ALA A 153 -15.87 -67.92 -21.41
N SER A 154 -15.49 -68.59 -22.54
CA SER A 154 -14.37 -68.22 -23.39
C SER A 154 -14.57 -66.78 -23.99
N LEU A 155 -15.78 -66.51 -24.50
CA LEU A 155 -16.10 -65.16 -25.01
C LEU A 155 -16.00 -64.11 -23.93
N LYS A 156 -16.60 -64.33 -22.74
CA LYS A 156 -16.50 -63.42 -21.61
C LYS A 156 -15.05 -63.16 -21.19
N ALA A 157 -14.22 -64.21 -21.18
CA ALA A 157 -12.79 -64.07 -20.88
C ALA A 157 -12.05 -63.21 -21.94
N ALA A 158 -12.37 -63.43 -23.23
CA ALA A 158 -11.78 -62.64 -24.31
C ALA A 158 -12.27 -61.17 -24.29
N GLU A 159 -13.51 -60.91 -23.94
CA GLU A 159 -14.06 -59.55 -23.75
C GLU A 159 -13.37 -58.81 -22.60
N ALA A 160 -13.16 -59.51 -21.48
CA ALA A 160 -12.43 -58.94 -20.35
C ALA A 160 -10.98 -58.59 -20.72
N SER A 161 -10.30 -59.50 -21.44
CA SER A 161 -8.93 -59.26 -21.94
C SER A 161 -8.84 -58.08 -22.90
N LEU A 162 -9.80 -57.94 -23.81
CA LEU A 162 -9.90 -56.83 -24.72
C LEU A 162 -10.10 -55.49 -23.95
N THR A 163 -10.98 -55.51 -22.97
CA THR A 163 -11.23 -54.33 -22.13
C THR A 163 -9.96 -53.86 -21.40
N GLN A 164 -9.23 -54.84 -20.84
CA GLN A 164 -7.93 -54.58 -20.20
C GLN A 164 -6.92 -54.01 -21.19
N ALA A 165 -6.75 -54.59 -22.37
CA ALA A 165 -5.81 -54.16 -23.37
C ALA A 165 -6.14 -52.76 -23.92
N LYS A 166 -7.42 -52.42 -24.12
CA LYS A 166 -7.88 -51.07 -24.48
C LYS A 166 -7.56 -50.04 -23.41
N ALA A 167 -7.79 -50.38 -22.15
CA ALA A 167 -7.46 -49.47 -21.04
C ALA A 167 -5.93 -49.18 -20.98
N GLN A 168 -5.11 -50.23 -21.19
CA GLN A 168 -3.66 -50.09 -21.24
C GLN A 168 -3.20 -49.21 -22.43
N ALA A 169 -3.78 -49.42 -23.61
CA ALA A 169 -3.47 -48.59 -24.81
C ALA A 169 -3.84 -47.12 -24.57
N GLN A 170 -4.99 -46.87 -23.95
CA GLN A 170 -5.40 -45.50 -23.60
C GLN A 170 -4.43 -44.84 -22.61
N ALA A 171 -3.97 -45.60 -21.60
CA ALA A 171 -3.00 -45.07 -20.63
C ALA A 171 -1.67 -44.66 -21.29
N GLN A 172 -1.15 -45.53 -22.18
CA GLN A 172 0.11 -45.19 -22.92
C GLN A 172 -0.08 -44.02 -23.89
N ASN A 173 -1.22 -43.97 -24.58
CA ASN A 173 -1.53 -42.84 -25.46
C ASN A 173 -1.63 -41.51 -24.70
N ASN A 174 -2.20 -41.53 -23.51
CA ASN A 174 -2.21 -40.34 -22.63
C ASN A 174 -0.81 -39.91 -22.24
N GLN A 175 0.11 -40.86 -21.91
CA GLN A 175 1.48 -40.54 -21.60
C GLN A 175 2.20 -39.88 -22.79
N ALA A 176 2.00 -40.38 -24.01
CA ALA A 176 2.52 -39.79 -25.23
C ALA A 176 1.96 -38.36 -25.46
N ALA A 177 0.67 -38.14 -25.19
CA ALA A 177 0.04 -36.85 -25.29
C ALA A 177 0.59 -35.83 -24.25
N TYR A 178 0.99 -36.31 -23.06
CA TYR A 178 1.58 -35.45 -22.01
C TYR A 178 3.01 -34.99 -22.35
N ALA A 179 3.62 -35.48 -23.43
CA ALA A 179 4.86 -34.96 -23.95
C ALA A 179 4.72 -33.57 -24.61
N HIS A 180 3.50 -33.09 -24.81
CA HIS A 180 3.18 -31.74 -25.25
C HIS A 180 2.67 -30.91 -24.09
N LEU A 181 3.34 -29.79 -23.79
CA LEU A 181 2.87 -28.82 -22.81
C LEU A 181 1.97 -27.81 -23.51
N THR A 182 0.74 -27.71 -23.09
CA THR A 182 -0.25 -26.80 -23.68
C THR A 182 -0.71 -25.76 -22.66
N ALA A 183 -1.07 -24.57 -23.16
CA ALA A 183 -1.67 -23.52 -22.34
C ALA A 183 -3.06 -23.97 -21.83
N THR A 184 -3.28 -23.85 -20.53
CA THR A 184 -4.55 -24.23 -19.89
C THR A 184 -5.65 -23.18 -20.12
N ALA A 185 -5.26 -21.92 -20.38
CA ALA A 185 -6.14 -20.79 -20.63
C ALA A 185 -5.45 -19.79 -21.58
N ALA A 186 -6.21 -18.84 -22.11
CA ALA A 186 -5.64 -17.68 -22.78
C ALA A 186 -4.93 -16.75 -21.78
N GLY A 187 -3.82 -16.16 -22.19
CA GLY A 187 -3.03 -15.31 -21.30
C GLY A 187 -1.68 -14.88 -21.89
N VAL A 188 -0.81 -14.42 -21.02
CA VAL A 188 0.55 -13.96 -21.34
C VAL A 188 1.58 -14.79 -20.59
N VAL A 189 2.62 -15.23 -21.27
CA VAL A 189 3.76 -15.91 -20.66
C VAL A 189 4.59 -14.90 -19.85
N THR A 190 4.66 -15.11 -18.54
CA THR A 190 5.40 -14.21 -17.63
C THR A 190 6.81 -14.67 -17.33
N ALA A 191 7.07 -15.97 -17.42
CA ALA A 191 8.40 -16.51 -17.24
C ALA A 191 8.58 -17.84 -18.00
N VAL A 192 9.82 -18.13 -18.37
CA VAL A 192 10.26 -19.42 -18.87
C VAL A 192 11.30 -19.94 -17.87
N GLU A 193 11.08 -21.16 -17.35
CA GLU A 193 11.87 -21.74 -16.26
C GLU A 193 12.72 -22.95 -16.72
N ALA A 194 12.62 -23.34 -18.00
CA ALA A 194 13.43 -24.41 -18.59
C ALA A 194 13.83 -24.11 -20.04
N GLU A 195 15.04 -24.52 -20.41
CA GLU A 195 15.61 -24.28 -21.73
C GLU A 195 15.66 -25.54 -22.59
N ILE A 196 15.70 -25.34 -23.92
CA ILE A 196 15.82 -26.44 -24.90
C ILE A 196 17.09 -27.23 -24.62
N GLY A 197 16.98 -28.55 -24.64
CA GLY A 197 18.08 -29.47 -24.33
C GLY A 197 18.13 -29.90 -22.87
N GLN A 198 17.46 -29.21 -21.95
CA GLN A 198 17.34 -29.58 -20.54
C GLN A 198 16.46 -30.82 -20.36
N VAL A 199 16.82 -31.69 -19.41
CA VAL A 199 15.97 -32.79 -18.97
C VAL A 199 15.10 -32.28 -17.81
N VAL A 200 13.79 -32.39 -17.96
CA VAL A 200 12.80 -31.95 -16.98
C VAL A 200 12.07 -33.16 -16.37
N SER A 201 11.78 -33.06 -15.09
CA SER A 201 10.99 -34.07 -14.37
C SER A 201 9.50 -33.77 -14.46
N ALA A 202 8.67 -34.80 -14.24
CA ALA A 202 7.23 -34.62 -14.14
C ALA A 202 6.89 -33.63 -12.99
N GLY A 203 6.03 -32.64 -13.28
CA GLY A 203 5.63 -31.59 -12.32
C GLY A 203 6.61 -30.43 -12.19
N GLN A 204 7.79 -30.50 -12.81
CA GLN A 204 8.73 -29.37 -12.83
C GLN A 204 8.14 -28.21 -13.64
N PRO A 205 8.10 -26.97 -13.11
CA PRO A 205 7.65 -25.81 -13.87
C PRO A 205 8.54 -25.55 -15.07
N VAL A 206 7.94 -25.25 -16.22
CA VAL A 206 8.63 -24.90 -17.47
C VAL A 206 8.22 -23.52 -17.95
N VAL A 207 6.94 -23.19 -17.85
CA VAL A 207 6.38 -21.91 -18.28
C VAL A 207 5.44 -21.38 -17.21
N ARG A 208 5.53 -20.09 -16.96
CA ARG A 208 4.57 -19.37 -16.10
C ARG A 208 3.62 -18.58 -16.98
N LEU A 209 2.33 -18.80 -16.80
CA LEU A 209 1.26 -18.20 -17.57
C LEU A 209 0.35 -17.37 -16.69
N ALA A 210 0.32 -16.05 -16.92
CA ALA A 210 -0.68 -15.16 -16.35
C ALA A 210 -1.94 -15.20 -17.22
N HIS A 211 -3.06 -15.61 -16.62
CA HIS A 211 -4.32 -15.72 -17.36
C HIS A 211 -4.87 -14.34 -17.69
N ASP A 212 -5.52 -14.21 -18.85
CA ASP A 212 -6.30 -13.04 -19.18
C ASP A 212 -7.50 -12.91 -18.22
N GLY A 213 -7.93 -11.67 -17.97
CA GLY A 213 -9.07 -11.37 -17.09
C GLY A 213 -8.71 -10.44 -15.93
N PRO A 214 -9.37 -10.59 -14.78
CA PRO A 214 -9.25 -9.66 -13.68
C PRO A 214 -7.82 -9.48 -13.17
N ARG A 215 -7.47 -8.25 -12.80
CA ARG A 215 -6.18 -7.88 -12.23
C ARG A 215 -6.32 -7.62 -10.73
N ASP A 216 -5.30 -7.97 -9.98
CA ASP A 216 -5.17 -7.63 -8.58
C ASP A 216 -3.96 -6.69 -8.40
N ALA A 217 -4.08 -5.68 -7.53
CA ALA A 217 -2.93 -4.97 -7.00
C ALA A 217 -2.44 -5.70 -5.76
N VAL A 218 -1.20 -6.15 -5.79
CA VAL A 218 -0.56 -6.91 -4.71
C VAL A 218 0.41 -6.01 -3.98
N PHE A 219 0.22 -5.85 -2.68
CA PHE A 219 1.07 -5.01 -1.84
C PHE A 219 1.28 -5.64 -0.47
N SER A 220 2.25 -5.11 0.27
CA SER A 220 2.59 -5.60 1.60
C SER A 220 2.30 -4.53 2.64
N VAL A 221 1.74 -4.94 3.77
CA VAL A 221 1.43 -4.06 4.89
C VAL A 221 2.10 -4.53 6.17
N SER A 222 2.34 -3.61 7.09
CA SER A 222 2.87 -3.94 8.41
C SER A 222 1.84 -4.69 9.27
N GLU A 223 2.30 -5.33 10.34
CA GLU A 223 1.44 -5.99 11.31
C GLU A 223 0.38 -5.05 11.91
N GLN A 224 0.74 -3.80 12.19
CA GLN A 224 -0.21 -2.82 12.71
C GLN A 224 -1.32 -2.48 11.72
N ALA A 225 -0.98 -2.39 10.43
CA ALA A 225 -1.94 -2.08 9.37
C ALA A 225 -2.88 -3.25 9.05
N VAL A 226 -2.42 -4.51 9.18
CA VAL A 226 -3.23 -5.68 8.87
C VAL A 226 -4.46 -5.83 9.78
N TRP A 227 -4.35 -5.42 11.05
CA TRP A 227 -5.46 -5.49 12.01
C TRP A 227 -6.65 -4.60 11.66
N VAL A 228 -6.40 -3.57 10.86
CA VAL A 228 -7.42 -2.58 10.47
C VAL A 228 -8.02 -2.88 9.10
N LEU A 229 -7.31 -3.68 8.29
CA LEU A 229 -7.77 -4.08 6.96
C LEU A 229 -8.82 -5.18 7.06
N LYS A 230 -9.95 -4.98 6.36
CA LYS A 230 -11.04 -5.96 6.32
C LYS A 230 -11.23 -6.49 4.89
N LEU A 231 -11.56 -7.76 4.80
CA LEU A 231 -11.99 -8.35 3.53
C LEU A 231 -13.22 -7.60 3.00
N GLY A 232 -13.23 -7.31 1.70
CA GLY A 232 -14.29 -6.54 1.04
C GLY A 232 -14.18 -5.02 1.19
N GLN A 233 -13.22 -4.50 1.95
CA GLN A 233 -12.99 -3.07 2.10
C GLN A 233 -12.66 -2.43 0.75
N GLU A 234 -13.32 -1.31 0.45
CA GLU A 234 -13.02 -0.53 -0.75
C GLU A 234 -11.77 0.32 -0.55
N MET A 235 -10.89 0.30 -1.54
CA MET A 235 -9.67 1.08 -1.58
C MET A 235 -9.46 1.65 -2.98
N GLN A 236 -8.64 2.68 -3.08
CA GLN A 236 -8.25 3.27 -4.35
C GLN A 236 -6.78 2.98 -4.62
N ALA A 237 -6.46 2.71 -5.87
CA ALA A 237 -5.10 2.54 -6.34
C ALA A 237 -4.83 3.57 -7.44
N ARG A 238 -3.73 4.29 -7.34
CA ARG A 238 -3.34 5.35 -8.29
C ARG A 238 -2.13 4.89 -9.08
N LEU A 239 -2.24 4.99 -10.39
CA LEU A 239 -1.10 4.81 -11.29
C LEU A 239 -0.18 6.05 -11.23
N GLY A 240 1.10 5.90 -11.51
CA GLY A 240 2.05 7.03 -11.57
C GLY A 240 1.66 8.15 -12.53
N THR A 241 0.82 7.86 -13.54
CA THR A 241 0.21 8.83 -14.47
C THR A 241 -0.91 9.67 -13.86
N GLY A 242 -1.37 9.33 -12.63
CA GLY A 242 -2.48 9.99 -11.95
C GLY A 242 -3.84 9.30 -12.09
N GLU A 243 -3.96 8.30 -12.95
CA GLU A 243 -5.19 7.53 -13.12
C GLU A 243 -5.52 6.73 -11.86
N VAL A 244 -6.80 6.74 -11.45
CA VAL A 244 -7.27 6.11 -10.20
C VAL A 244 -8.20 4.95 -10.52
N PHE A 245 -7.88 3.80 -9.95
CA PHE A 245 -8.66 2.57 -10.02
C PHE A 245 -9.31 2.29 -8.67
N LYS A 246 -10.57 1.91 -8.68
CA LYS A 246 -11.24 1.39 -7.49
C LYS A 246 -10.93 -0.09 -7.36
N GLY A 247 -10.85 -0.55 -6.14
CA GLY A 247 -10.65 -1.97 -5.85
C GLY A 247 -11.22 -2.36 -4.50
N ARG A 248 -11.33 -3.68 -4.29
CA ARG A 248 -11.79 -4.26 -3.01
C ARG A 248 -10.76 -5.24 -2.49
N VAL A 249 -10.48 -5.18 -1.20
CA VAL A 249 -9.60 -6.15 -0.54
C VAL A 249 -10.21 -7.53 -0.69
N ARG A 250 -9.53 -8.41 -1.46
CA ARG A 250 -9.97 -9.77 -1.75
C ARG A 250 -9.33 -10.79 -0.82
N GLU A 251 -8.08 -10.56 -0.49
CA GLU A 251 -7.27 -11.51 0.27
C GLU A 251 -6.29 -10.74 1.15
N VAL A 252 -6.16 -11.20 2.38
CA VAL A 252 -5.13 -10.76 3.32
C VAL A 252 -4.42 -12.02 3.78
N ALA A 253 -3.10 -12.07 3.63
CA ALA A 253 -2.31 -13.22 4.05
C ALA A 253 -2.51 -13.51 5.54
N ALA A 254 -2.68 -14.78 5.89
CA ALA A 254 -2.87 -15.21 7.27
C ALA A 254 -1.56 -15.21 8.08
N SER A 255 -0.41 -15.19 7.41
CA SER A 255 0.92 -15.16 8.02
C SER A 255 1.78 -14.07 7.39
N ALA A 256 2.66 -13.50 8.20
CA ALA A 256 3.67 -12.58 7.71
C ALA A 256 4.75 -13.33 6.91
N ASP A 257 5.31 -12.65 5.93
CA ASP A 257 6.55 -13.08 5.30
C ASP A 257 7.68 -13.08 6.35
N PRO A 258 8.44 -14.17 6.48
CA PRO A 258 9.42 -14.32 7.57
C PRO A 258 10.62 -13.38 7.45
N VAL A 259 10.91 -12.88 6.24
CA VAL A 259 12.04 -11.99 5.96
C VAL A 259 11.66 -10.54 6.18
N THR A 260 10.56 -10.10 5.57
CA THR A 260 10.13 -8.69 5.59
C THR A 260 9.23 -8.36 6.77
N ARG A 261 8.65 -9.37 7.45
CA ARG A 261 7.65 -9.24 8.52
C ARG A 261 6.42 -8.44 8.11
N THR A 262 6.05 -8.55 6.83
CA THR A 262 4.89 -7.89 6.27
C THR A 262 3.85 -8.90 5.82
N TYR A 263 2.60 -8.49 5.79
CA TYR A 263 1.47 -9.29 5.33
C TYR A 263 1.12 -8.89 3.90
N GLN A 264 1.02 -9.88 3.01
CA GLN A 264 0.61 -9.63 1.63
C GLN A 264 -0.91 -9.41 1.56
N VAL A 265 -1.30 -8.36 0.83
CA VAL A 265 -2.70 -8.01 0.57
C VAL A 265 -2.93 -8.00 -0.94
N LYS A 266 -4.06 -8.56 -1.37
CA LYS A 266 -4.50 -8.53 -2.77
C LYS A 266 -5.77 -7.71 -2.88
N LEU A 267 -5.70 -6.63 -3.63
CA LEU A 267 -6.81 -5.74 -3.95
C LEU A 267 -7.33 -6.07 -5.35
N ALA A 268 -8.55 -6.59 -5.44
CA ALA A 268 -9.21 -6.83 -6.72
C ALA A 268 -9.56 -5.50 -7.38
N LEU A 269 -8.90 -5.17 -8.48
CA LEU A 269 -9.12 -3.93 -9.21
C LEU A 269 -10.34 -4.03 -10.13
N GLU A 270 -11.10 -2.94 -10.22
CA GLU A 270 -12.22 -2.83 -11.16
C GLU A 270 -11.72 -2.22 -12.48
N LYS A 271 -12.14 -2.81 -13.62
CA LYS A 271 -11.82 -2.33 -14.98
C LYS A 271 -10.33 -2.13 -15.26
N ALA A 272 -9.50 -3.01 -14.71
CA ALA A 272 -8.05 -2.91 -14.82
C ALA A 272 -7.44 -3.79 -15.94
N GLU A 273 -8.26 -4.35 -16.84
CA GLU A 273 -7.77 -5.19 -17.93
C GLU A 273 -6.70 -4.53 -18.83
N PRO A 274 -6.76 -3.20 -19.11
CA PRO A 274 -5.73 -2.55 -19.93
C PRO A 274 -4.41 -2.33 -19.19
N LEU A 275 -4.34 -2.47 -17.85
CA LEU A 275 -3.10 -2.28 -17.13
C LEU A 275 -2.08 -3.36 -17.46
N PRO A 276 -0.83 -3.03 -17.77
CA PRO A 276 0.21 -4.02 -17.98
C PRO A 276 0.52 -4.76 -16.67
N LEU A 277 0.84 -6.05 -16.78
CA LEU A 277 1.34 -6.84 -15.65
C LEU A 277 2.68 -6.26 -15.18
N GLY A 278 2.91 -6.24 -13.86
CA GLY A 278 4.10 -5.64 -13.28
C GLY A 278 4.05 -4.12 -13.13
N ALA A 279 2.97 -3.45 -13.59
CA ALA A 279 2.83 -2.01 -13.36
C ALA A 279 2.76 -1.70 -11.86
N THR A 280 3.37 -0.59 -11.47
CA THR A 280 3.35 -0.11 -10.08
C THR A 280 2.17 0.82 -9.87
N LEU A 281 1.41 0.57 -8.81
CA LEU A 281 0.32 1.39 -8.33
C LEU A 281 0.62 1.84 -6.90
N ASN A 282 0.12 3.02 -6.52
CA ASN A 282 0.07 3.47 -5.14
C ASN A 282 -1.34 3.21 -4.60
N VAL A 283 -1.48 2.24 -3.72
CA VAL A 283 -2.76 1.97 -3.04
C VAL A 283 -2.92 2.96 -1.90
N LEU A 284 -3.99 3.74 -1.96
CA LEU A 284 -4.33 4.73 -0.96
C LEU A 284 -5.12 4.05 0.16
N ALA A 285 -4.57 4.02 1.36
CA ALA A 285 -5.30 3.59 2.54
C ALA A 285 -6.29 4.71 2.92
N ALA A 286 -7.42 4.78 2.24
CA ALA A 286 -8.51 5.63 2.68
C ALA A 286 -9.04 5.05 4.00
N HIS A 287 -8.96 5.85 5.08
CA HIS A 287 -9.62 5.59 6.35
C HIS A 287 -9.15 4.36 7.14
N LEU A 288 -7.91 4.38 7.60
CA LEU A 288 -7.60 3.65 8.82
C LEU A 288 -8.35 4.34 9.97
N PRO A 289 -9.21 3.63 10.75
CA PRO A 289 -9.82 4.19 11.95
C PRO A 289 -8.71 4.63 12.89
N GLY A 290 -8.62 5.91 13.13
CA GLY A 290 -7.55 6.57 13.90
C GLY A 290 -6.91 7.76 13.19
N SER A 291 -7.07 7.92 11.89
CA SER A 291 -6.50 9.03 11.12
C SER A 291 -7.51 10.18 10.85
N GLN A 292 -8.75 10.07 11.29
CA GLN A 292 -9.74 11.17 11.28
C GLN A 292 -9.71 12.01 12.55
N SER A 293 -8.58 12.27 13.12
CA SER A 293 -8.46 13.42 13.99
C SER A 293 -8.23 14.62 13.09
N ALA A 294 -9.20 15.54 13.05
CA ALA A 294 -8.97 16.88 12.52
C ALA A 294 -7.74 17.43 13.22
N ALA A 295 -6.59 17.26 12.60
CA ALA A 295 -5.34 17.64 13.25
C ALA A 295 -4.98 19.04 12.80
N ILE A 296 -4.69 19.85 13.78
CA ILE A 296 -4.18 21.19 13.59
C ILE A 296 -2.74 21.04 13.11
N LYS A 297 -2.42 21.51 11.89
CA LYS A 297 -1.07 21.61 11.39
C LYS A 297 -0.61 23.05 11.46
N LEU A 298 0.58 23.28 12.01
CA LEU A 298 1.20 24.57 12.04
C LEU A 298 2.58 24.51 11.36
N PRO A 299 3.01 25.57 10.67
CA PRO A 299 4.38 25.66 10.19
C PRO A 299 5.33 25.69 11.39
N THR A 300 6.49 25.05 11.25
CA THR A 300 7.52 25.00 12.32
C THR A 300 7.95 26.42 12.76
N SER A 301 7.82 27.42 11.88
CA SER A 301 8.08 28.84 12.19
C SER A 301 7.09 29.47 13.18
N ALA A 302 5.94 28.85 13.45
CA ALA A 302 4.96 29.32 14.45
C ALA A 302 5.29 28.83 15.85
N LEU A 303 6.18 27.88 15.99
CA LEU A 303 6.57 27.30 17.27
C LEU A 303 7.65 28.11 17.95
N ARG A 304 7.59 28.20 19.26
CA ARG A 304 8.62 28.74 20.11
C ARG A 304 8.87 27.83 21.30
N GLN A 305 10.08 27.86 21.81
CA GLN A 305 10.41 27.16 23.04
C GLN A 305 10.26 28.12 24.23
N GLU A 306 9.55 27.67 25.25
CA GLU A 306 9.36 28.39 26.50
C GLU A 306 9.78 27.47 27.67
N GLY A 307 11.03 27.65 28.10
CA GLY A 307 11.65 26.71 29.04
C GLY A 307 11.76 25.31 28.46
N SER A 308 11.13 24.31 29.08
CA SER A 308 11.08 22.91 28.63
C SER A 308 9.87 22.61 27.75
N ALA A 309 8.93 23.53 27.59
CA ALA A 309 7.70 23.33 26.83
C ALA A 309 7.75 24.04 25.47
N THR A 310 7.02 23.51 24.51
CA THR A 310 6.74 24.20 23.24
C THR A 310 5.46 24.99 23.35
N ALA A 311 5.45 26.24 22.88
CA ALA A 311 4.31 27.11 22.90
C ALA A 311 4.13 27.83 21.56
N VAL A 312 2.94 28.40 21.38
CA VAL A 312 2.59 29.25 20.25
C VAL A 312 1.98 30.56 20.74
N TRP A 313 2.01 31.59 19.91
CA TRP A 313 1.31 32.84 20.18
C TRP A 313 -0.10 32.77 19.62
N VAL A 314 -1.11 32.83 20.47
CA VAL A 314 -2.53 32.91 20.09
C VAL A 314 -2.97 34.38 20.21
N LEU A 315 -3.61 34.88 19.15
CA LEU A 315 -4.19 36.23 19.13
C LEU A 315 -5.52 36.26 19.88
N ASP A 316 -5.67 37.22 20.78
CA ASP A 316 -6.96 37.63 21.29
C ASP A 316 -7.51 38.73 20.35
N GLU A 317 -8.57 38.40 19.61
CA GLU A 317 -9.16 39.30 18.62
C GLU A 317 -9.81 40.55 19.23
N THR A 318 -10.24 40.49 20.50
CA THR A 318 -10.91 41.62 21.17
C THR A 318 -9.91 42.70 21.59
N SER A 319 -8.80 42.25 22.15
CA SER A 319 -7.74 43.18 22.63
C SER A 319 -6.61 43.43 21.66
N MET A 320 -6.56 42.65 20.55
CA MET A 320 -5.45 42.61 19.59
C MET A 320 -4.10 42.35 20.26
N THR A 321 -4.09 41.49 21.28
CA THR A 321 -2.87 41.12 22.02
C THR A 321 -2.55 39.64 21.83
N VAL A 322 -1.29 39.27 21.98
CA VAL A 322 -0.84 37.89 21.88
C VAL A 322 -0.68 37.26 23.27
N ARG A 323 -1.14 36.01 23.43
CA ARG A 323 -0.91 35.24 24.64
C ARG A 323 -0.14 33.97 24.32
N SER A 324 0.77 33.56 25.20
CA SER A 324 1.47 32.28 25.10
C SER A 324 0.50 31.13 25.43
N GLN A 325 0.50 30.12 24.58
CA GLN A 325 -0.28 28.90 24.81
C GLN A 325 0.60 27.69 24.59
N ALA A 326 0.78 26.89 25.64
CA ALA A 326 1.53 25.63 25.56
C ALA A 326 0.80 24.63 24.66
N VAL A 327 1.56 23.89 23.84
CA VAL A 327 1.04 22.91 22.90
C VAL A 327 1.84 21.61 23.00
N GLN A 328 1.20 20.49 22.75
CA GLN A 328 1.87 19.21 22.60
C GLN A 328 2.07 18.93 21.10
N LEU A 329 3.31 18.59 20.74
CA LEU A 329 3.65 18.27 19.36
C LEU A 329 3.31 16.81 19.06
N GLY A 330 2.81 16.57 17.86
CA GLY A 330 2.69 15.27 17.23
C GLY A 330 3.78 15.04 16.18
N PRO A 331 3.54 14.17 15.20
CA PRO A 331 4.49 13.90 14.14
C PRO A 331 4.75 15.13 13.25
N ILE A 332 5.98 15.17 12.72
CA ILE A 332 6.41 16.23 11.78
C ILE A 332 6.05 15.77 10.36
N ASP A 333 5.48 16.69 9.58
CA ASP A 333 5.10 16.48 8.18
C ASP A 333 5.76 17.57 7.31
N GLY A 334 6.92 17.25 6.76
CA GLY A 334 7.73 18.20 5.98
C GLY A 334 8.10 19.44 6.78
N ASN A 335 7.60 20.63 6.38
CA ASN A 335 7.82 21.91 7.07
C ASN A 335 6.68 22.29 8.03
N GLN A 336 5.80 21.34 8.34
CA GLN A 336 4.68 21.51 9.28
C GLN A 336 4.77 20.48 10.41
N VAL A 337 4.20 20.82 11.55
CA VAL A 337 4.09 19.94 12.69
C VAL A 337 2.62 19.80 13.08
N VAL A 338 2.24 18.57 13.41
CA VAL A 338 0.91 18.28 13.94
C VAL A 338 0.85 18.71 15.40
N ILE A 339 -0.20 19.40 15.79
CA ILE A 339 -0.47 19.75 17.18
C ILE A 339 -1.42 18.70 17.76
N ALA A 340 -0.93 17.89 18.69
CA ALA A 340 -1.69 16.83 19.32
C ALA A 340 -2.73 17.36 20.30
N SER A 341 -2.40 18.45 21.03
CA SER A 341 -3.31 19.11 21.96
C SER A 341 -2.84 20.53 22.27
N GLY A 342 -3.76 21.35 22.82
CA GLY A 342 -3.45 22.72 23.23
C GLY A 342 -4.00 23.81 22.31
N LEU A 343 -4.61 23.50 21.16
CA LEU A 343 -5.26 24.46 20.27
C LEU A 343 -6.66 24.00 19.89
N SER A 344 -7.52 24.96 19.58
CA SER A 344 -8.86 24.73 19.03
C SER A 344 -8.97 25.29 17.61
N ALA A 345 -9.78 24.67 16.79
CA ALA A 345 -10.09 25.18 15.47
C ALA A 345 -10.72 26.58 15.55
N GLY A 346 -10.33 27.47 14.62
CA GLY A 346 -10.79 28.86 14.58
C GLY A 346 -9.89 29.85 15.32
N GLN A 347 -8.97 29.40 16.17
CA GLN A 347 -8.00 30.30 16.81
C GLN A 347 -7.02 30.88 15.79
N LYS A 348 -6.61 32.14 15.96
CA LYS A 348 -5.57 32.78 15.16
C LYS A 348 -4.23 32.66 15.87
N VAL A 349 -3.25 32.09 15.18
CA VAL A 349 -1.89 31.86 15.68
C VAL A 349 -0.90 32.67 14.85
N VAL A 350 0.12 33.21 15.50
CA VAL A 350 1.20 33.90 14.78
C VAL A 350 2.08 32.87 14.08
N SER A 351 2.18 32.96 12.74
CA SER A 351 2.93 32.03 11.89
C SER A 351 4.37 32.47 11.61
N ALA A 352 4.70 33.75 11.80
CA ALA A 352 6.03 34.28 11.62
C ALA A 352 6.28 35.49 12.55
N GLY A 353 7.55 35.64 13.00
CA GLY A 353 7.92 36.69 13.93
C GLY A 353 7.76 36.33 15.42
N VAL A 354 7.63 35.05 15.75
CA VAL A 354 7.33 34.56 17.10
C VAL A 354 8.39 34.90 18.18
N HIS A 355 9.67 35.07 17.79
CA HIS A 355 10.79 35.20 18.72
C HIS A 355 10.94 36.61 19.32
N VAL A 356 10.24 37.61 18.77
CA VAL A 356 10.37 39.01 19.16
C VAL A 356 9.11 39.54 19.89
N LEU A 357 8.18 38.67 20.20
CA LEU A 357 6.93 39.01 20.85
C LEU A 357 6.98 38.69 22.35
N THR A 358 6.28 39.53 23.14
CA THR A 358 6.08 39.34 24.57
C THR A 358 4.60 39.12 24.89
N ALA A 359 4.32 38.43 26.00
CA ALA A 359 2.93 38.18 26.40
C ALA A 359 2.20 39.49 26.69
N GLY A 360 0.98 39.63 26.16
CA GLY A 360 0.18 40.86 26.29
C GLY A 360 0.53 41.97 25.28
N GLN A 361 1.51 41.75 24.40
CA GLN A 361 1.90 42.75 23.41
C GLN A 361 0.80 42.91 22.35
N LYS A 362 0.49 44.20 22.02
CA LYS A 362 -0.40 44.53 20.92
C LYS A 362 0.27 44.25 19.58
N VAL A 363 -0.48 43.60 18.69
CA VAL A 363 -0.03 43.26 17.33
C VAL A 363 -1.04 43.73 16.29
N SER A 364 -0.58 43.93 15.07
CA SER A 364 -1.41 44.16 13.89
C SER A 364 -1.21 43.02 12.87
N GLU A 365 -2.20 42.76 12.06
CA GLU A 365 -2.09 41.75 11.01
C GLU A 365 -1.25 42.30 9.84
N TYR A 366 -0.22 41.54 9.46
CA TYR A 366 0.61 41.92 8.31
C TYR A 366 -0.20 41.75 7.01
N GLY A 367 -0.34 42.87 6.26
CA GLY A 367 -1.12 42.90 5.02
C GLY A 367 -2.59 43.34 5.18
N ALA A 368 -3.04 43.66 6.38
CA ALA A 368 -4.30 44.39 6.56
C ALA A 368 -4.09 45.85 6.05
N VAL A 369 -4.72 46.17 4.94
CA VAL A 369 -4.70 47.57 4.41
C VAL A 369 -5.34 48.45 5.47
N ALA A 370 -4.54 49.30 6.10
CA ALA A 370 -5.02 50.31 7.04
C ALA A 370 -6.04 51.18 6.30
N LYS A 371 -7.29 51.16 6.71
CA LYS A 371 -8.33 52.08 6.24
C LYS A 371 -7.87 53.48 6.69
N PRO A 372 -7.61 54.41 5.76
CA PRO A 372 -7.13 55.73 6.17
C PRO A 372 -8.16 56.38 7.09
N ALA A 373 -7.73 56.83 8.25
CA ALA A 373 -8.51 57.67 9.15
C ALA A 373 -8.82 58.95 8.41
N VAL A 374 -10.10 59.20 8.12
CA VAL A 374 -10.56 60.50 7.59
C VAL A 374 -10.39 61.54 8.69
N SER A 375 -9.26 62.27 8.62
CA SER A 375 -9.05 63.49 9.37
C SER A 375 -9.95 64.59 8.78
N GLY A 376 -11.07 64.82 9.40
CA GLY A 376 -11.90 66.00 9.14
C GLY A 376 -11.20 67.25 9.63
N ALA A 377 -10.51 67.94 8.71
CA ALA A 377 -10.09 69.30 8.90
C ALA A 377 -10.95 70.21 8.03
N SER A 378 -12.00 70.76 8.61
CA SER A 378 -12.72 71.91 8.09
C SER A 378 -11.79 73.12 7.99
N GLN A 379 -11.55 73.63 6.79
CA GLN A 379 -11.03 74.96 6.58
C GLN A 379 -12.20 75.91 6.25
N PRO A 380 -12.20 77.09 6.86
CA PRO A 380 -13.20 78.12 6.52
C PRO A 380 -12.81 78.88 5.25
N ALA A 381 -13.80 79.16 4.45
CA ALA A 381 -13.72 80.01 3.29
C ALA A 381 -13.34 81.46 3.61
N GLN A 382 -12.38 82.08 2.86
CA GLN A 382 -12.28 83.51 2.67
C GLN A 382 -11.95 83.84 1.22
N ARG A 383 -12.96 84.57 0.64
CA ARG A 383 -12.94 85.44 -0.55
C ARG A 383 -12.54 84.91 -1.89
#